data_e8cbe45d1602d7858698cd0a65c74b2b
#
_entry.id   e8cbe45d1602d7858698cd0a65c74b2b
#
_cell.length_a   1.000
_cell.length_b   1.000
_cell.length_c   1.000
_cell.angle_alpha   90.00
_cell.angle_beta   90.00
_cell.angle_gamma   90.00
#
_symmetry.space_group_name_H-M   'P 1'
#
loop_
_entity.id
_entity.type
_entity.pdbx_description
1 polymer ?
#
loop_
_entity_poly.entity_id
_entity_poly.type
_entity_poly.pdbx_seq_one_letter_code
_entity_poly.pdbx_strand_id
1 'polypeptide(L)'
;MAPVLLIGLDPSKIPGFDPAPVELAIAMGHKRFVDAGIDVDTCLVAIDAAARAIIAEALQAKPYGVVVVGGGIRKPDDLVELFEDVIALIRRHAPQAAIAFNTNPVTSLDAAQRRMR
;
A
#
# COMPACT_ATOMS: atom_id res chain seq x y z
N MET A 1 -9.64 -11.01 -13.05
CA MET A 1 -8.50 -10.89 -12.12
C MET A 1 -8.90 -9.97 -10.97
N ALA A 2 -8.62 -10.37 -9.75
CA ALA A 2 -8.94 -9.57 -8.57
C ALA A 2 -8.08 -8.30 -8.53
N PRO A 3 -8.62 -7.17 -8.06
CA PRO A 3 -7.85 -5.92 -7.97
C PRO A 3 -6.77 -5.99 -6.89
N VAL A 4 -5.84 -5.05 -6.97
CA VAL A 4 -4.72 -4.89 -6.03
C VAL A 4 -4.92 -3.60 -5.25
N LEU A 5 -4.63 -3.63 -3.96
CA LEU A 5 -4.58 -2.43 -3.12
C LEU A 5 -3.14 -2.15 -2.72
N LEU A 6 -2.71 -0.90 -2.91
CA LEU A 6 -1.41 -0.40 -2.43
C LEU A 6 -1.66 0.43 -1.17
N ILE A 7 -1.02 0.07 -0.06
CA ILE A 7 -1.10 0.81 1.21
C ILE A 7 0.25 1.45 1.49
N GLY A 8 0.27 2.76 1.73
CA GLY A 8 1.50 3.48 2.03
C GLY A 8 1.26 4.77 2.79
N LEU A 9 2.34 5.49 3.07
CA LEU A 9 2.27 6.82 3.64
C LEU A 9 2.08 7.86 2.55
N ASP A 10 1.30 8.89 2.86
CA ASP A 10 1.17 10.06 1.99
C ASP A 10 2.41 10.95 2.18
N PRO A 11 3.29 11.05 1.17
CA PRO A 11 4.53 11.81 1.32
C PRO A 11 4.28 13.30 1.54
N SER A 12 3.15 13.84 1.09
CA SER A 12 2.80 15.26 1.27
C SER A 12 2.44 15.60 2.72
N LYS A 13 2.21 14.59 3.55
CA LYS A 13 1.81 14.75 4.97
C LYS A 13 2.91 14.40 5.95
N ILE A 14 4.14 14.24 5.49
CA ILE A 14 5.30 13.99 6.34
C ILE A 14 6.01 15.32 6.59
N PRO A 15 6.05 15.84 7.85
CA PRO A 15 6.69 17.13 8.13
C PRO A 15 8.17 17.16 7.77
N GLY A 16 8.63 18.25 7.14
CA GLY A 16 10.03 18.42 6.77
C GLY A 16 10.54 17.54 5.65
N PHE A 17 9.67 16.81 4.98
CA PHE A 17 10.02 15.88 3.90
C PHE A 17 9.61 16.47 2.55
N ASP A 18 10.51 16.42 1.55
CA ASP A 18 10.16 16.79 0.18
C ASP A 18 9.37 15.65 -0.48
N PRO A 19 8.07 15.83 -0.75
CA PRO A 19 7.26 14.73 -1.29
C PRO A 19 7.51 14.42 -2.76
N ALA A 20 8.07 15.36 -3.53
CA ALA A 20 8.10 15.27 -4.98
C ALA A 20 8.75 13.98 -5.54
N PRO A 21 9.93 13.53 -5.08
CA PRO A 21 10.53 12.30 -5.60
C PRO A 21 9.68 11.06 -5.33
N VAL A 22 9.06 10.99 -4.15
CA VAL A 22 8.23 9.84 -3.77
C VAL A 22 6.90 9.87 -4.51
N GLU A 23 6.30 11.05 -4.67
CA GLU A 23 5.07 11.21 -5.46
C GLU A 23 5.29 10.76 -6.91
N LEU A 24 6.44 11.09 -7.50
CA LEU A 24 6.79 10.63 -8.83
C LEU A 24 6.92 9.11 -8.89
N ALA A 25 7.61 8.51 -7.91
CA ALA A 25 7.77 7.06 -7.84
C ALA A 25 6.42 6.33 -7.67
N ILE A 26 5.50 6.89 -6.88
CA ILE A 26 4.15 6.36 -6.70
C ILE A 26 3.39 6.40 -8.04
N ALA A 27 3.47 7.52 -8.77
CA ALA A 27 2.81 7.67 -10.07
C ALA A 27 3.38 6.67 -11.09
N MET A 28 4.70 6.50 -11.12
CA MET A 28 5.36 5.53 -12.01
C MET A 28 4.95 4.10 -11.67
N GLY A 29 4.88 3.76 -10.39
CA GLY A 29 4.44 2.45 -9.92
C GLY A 29 3.00 2.18 -10.32
N HIS A 30 2.10 3.15 -10.15
CA HIS A 30 0.70 3.05 -10.56
C HIS A 30 0.57 2.83 -12.07
N LYS A 31 1.32 3.58 -12.87
CA LYS A 31 1.31 3.44 -14.32
C LYS A 31 1.69 2.04 -14.78
N ARG A 32 2.63 1.38 -14.10
CA ARG A 32 3.01 0.00 -14.43
C ARG A 32 1.83 -0.97 -14.29
N PHE A 33 0.97 -0.78 -13.30
CA PHE A 33 -0.25 -1.59 -13.16
C PHE A 33 -1.22 -1.33 -14.31
N VAL A 34 -1.42 -0.06 -14.65
CA VAL A 34 -2.31 0.31 -15.77
C VAL A 34 -1.81 -0.32 -17.07
N ASP A 35 -0.52 -0.21 -17.35
CA ASP A 35 0.10 -0.78 -18.55
C ASP A 35 0.01 -2.31 -18.58
N ALA A 36 0.01 -2.95 -17.41
CA ALA A 36 -0.14 -4.40 -17.28
C ALA A 36 -1.61 -4.88 -17.32
N GLY A 37 -2.57 -3.95 -17.38
CA GLY A 37 -4.00 -4.28 -17.38
C GLY A 37 -4.51 -4.78 -16.04
N ILE A 38 -3.85 -4.43 -14.93
CA ILE A 38 -4.22 -4.84 -13.59
C ILE A 38 -4.91 -3.68 -12.88
N ASP A 39 -6.13 -3.92 -12.38
CA ASP A 39 -6.87 -2.93 -11.61
C ASP A 39 -6.19 -2.68 -10.26
N VAL A 40 -5.89 -1.43 -9.96
CA VAL A 40 -5.14 -1.05 -8.75
C VAL A 40 -5.76 0.17 -8.09
N ASP A 41 -5.89 0.11 -6.77
CA ASP A 41 -6.26 1.25 -5.94
C ASP A 41 -5.12 1.57 -4.99
N THR A 42 -5.03 2.83 -4.59
CA THR A 42 -3.98 3.31 -3.69
C THR A 42 -4.62 3.93 -2.45
N CYS A 43 -4.15 3.51 -1.28
CA CYS A 43 -4.55 4.05 0.02
C CYS A 43 -3.32 4.65 0.70
N LEU A 44 -3.19 5.97 0.63
CA LEU A 44 -2.11 6.72 1.27
C LEU A 44 -2.64 7.39 2.53
N VAL A 45 -1.93 7.22 3.64
CA VAL A 45 -2.34 7.75 4.94
C VAL A 45 -1.27 8.62 5.57
N ALA A 46 -1.69 9.55 6.43
CA ALA A 46 -0.80 10.27 7.32
C ALA A 46 -0.50 9.42 8.56
N ILE A 47 0.54 9.76 9.29
CA ILE A 47 0.87 9.14 10.58
C ILE A 47 0.04 9.85 11.64
N ASP A 48 -1.22 9.46 11.80
CA ASP A 48 -2.16 10.08 12.73
C ASP A 48 -3.21 9.07 13.23
N ALA A 49 -4.12 9.55 14.06
CA ALA A 49 -5.15 8.69 14.66
C ALA A 49 -6.17 8.15 13.64
N ALA A 50 -6.30 8.77 12.47
CA ALA A 50 -7.26 8.34 11.45
C ALA A 50 -6.72 7.23 10.53
N ALA A 51 -5.41 6.99 10.51
CA ALA A 51 -4.77 6.10 9.55
C ALA A 51 -5.39 4.69 9.54
N ARG A 52 -5.60 4.11 10.70
CA ARG A 52 -6.11 2.73 10.83
C ARG A 52 -7.54 2.60 10.31
N ALA A 53 -8.39 3.57 10.61
CA ALA A 53 -9.78 3.57 10.13
C ALA A 53 -9.85 3.73 8.61
N ILE A 54 -9.01 4.59 8.04
CA ILE A 54 -8.92 4.80 6.59
C ILE A 54 -8.49 3.52 5.90
N ILE A 55 -7.48 2.84 6.43
CA ILE A 55 -6.99 1.57 5.88
C ILE A 55 -8.07 0.49 5.97
N ALA A 56 -8.75 0.38 7.11
CA ALA A 56 -9.83 -0.60 7.29
C ALA A 56 -10.95 -0.40 6.28
N GLU A 57 -11.34 0.84 6.04
CA GLU A 57 -12.37 1.19 5.05
C GLU A 57 -11.91 0.83 3.63
N ALA A 58 -10.66 1.16 3.27
CA ALA A 58 -10.12 0.84 1.96
C ALA A 58 -10.11 -0.67 1.71
N LEU A 59 -9.72 -1.46 2.70
CA LEU A 59 -9.67 -2.93 2.58
C LEU A 59 -11.04 -3.56 2.32
N GLN A 60 -12.11 -2.91 2.77
CA GLN A 60 -13.47 -3.40 2.61
C GLN A 60 -14.13 -2.92 1.31
N ALA A 61 -13.51 -2.00 0.59
CA ALA A 61 -14.12 -1.37 -0.58
C ALA A 61 -14.26 -2.33 -1.78
N LYS A 62 -13.34 -3.28 -1.92
CA LYS A 62 -13.34 -4.27 -3.02
C LYS A 62 -12.77 -5.60 -2.54
N PRO A 63 -13.03 -6.71 -3.27
CA PRO A 63 -12.45 -8.02 -2.93
C PRO A 63 -11.02 -8.14 -3.48
N TYR A 64 -10.08 -7.43 -2.89
CA TYR A 64 -8.69 -7.43 -3.31
C TYR A 64 -8.06 -8.82 -3.27
N GLY A 65 -7.30 -9.17 -4.31
CA GLY A 65 -6.55 -10.41 -4.38
C GLY A 65 -5.15 -10.31 -3.80
N VAL A 66 -4.56 -9.11 -3.86
CA VAL A 66 -3.25 -8.80 -3.28
C VAL A 66 -3.32 -7.43 -2.62
N VAL A 67 -2.71 -7.31 -1.45
CA VAL A 67 -2.48 -6.03 -0.78
C VAL A 67 -0.97 -5.84 -0.66
N VAL A 68 -0.47 -4.76 -1.23
CA VAL A 68 0.96 -4.40 -1.17
C VAL A 68 1.15 -3.37 -0.07
N VAL A 69 2.01 -3.66 0.90
CA VAL A 69 2.35 -2.72 1.98
C VAL A 69 3.68 -2.05 1.66
N GLY A 70 3.67 -0.73 1.60
CA GLY A 70 4.81 0.07 1.20
C GLY A 70 5.94 0.11 2.24
N GLY A 71 7.15 0.33 1.73
CA GLY A 71 8.35 0.43 2.58
C GLY A 71 8.32 1.59 3.56
N GLY A 72 7.58 2.67 3.25
CA GLY A 72 7.44 3.81 4.16
C GLY A 72 6.76 3.47 5.48
N ILE A 73 5.87 2.48 5.48
CA ILE A 73 5.24 1.98 6.71
C ILE A 73 6.11 0.91 7.36
N ARG A 74 6.76 0.06 6.55
CA ARG A 74 7.43 -1.16 7.02
C ARG A 74 8.84 -0.92 7.54
N LYS A 75 9.59 0.01 6.94
CA LYS A 75 11.02 0.17 7.23
C LYS A 75 11.35 1.00 8.48
N PRO A 76 10.63 2.10 8.80
CA PRO A 76 10.98 2.90 9.98
C PRO A 76 10.69 2.17 11.28
N ASP A 77 11.65 2.18 12.19
CA ASP A 77 11.52 1.50 13.49
C ASP A 77 10.39 2.08 14.34
N ASP A 78 10.18 3.40 14.27
CA ASP A 78 9.12 4.08 15.02
C ASP A 78 7.72 3.82 14.48
N LEU A 79 7.60 3.16 13.32
CA LEU A 79 6.31 2.78 12.72
C LEU A 79 6.02 1.28 12.83
N VAL A 80 6.79 0.53 13.62
CA VAL A 80 6.59 -0.91 13.74
C VAL A 80 5.19 -1.26 14.23
N GLU A 81 4.66 -0.48 15.16
CA GLU A 81 3.32 -0.71 15.70
C GLU A 81 2.24 -0.45 14.65
N LEU A 82 2.38 0.61 13.86
CA LEU A 82 1.49 0.87 12.74
C LEU A 82 1.55 -0.27 11.73
N PHE A 83 2.75 -0.74 11.41
CA PHE A 83 2.92 -1.85 10.48
C PHE A 83 2.23 -3.13 10.98
N GLU A 84 2.40 -3.47 12.25
CA GLU A 84 1.71 -4.62 12.86
C GLU A 84 0.19 -4.48 12.75
N ASP A 85 -0.33 -3.28 13.03
CA ASP A 85 -1.76 -3.01 12.93
C ASP A 85 -2.27 -3.10 11.49
N VAL A 86 -1.47 -2.66 10.51
CA VAL A 86 -1.82 -2.80 9.09
C VAL A 86 -1.96 -4.27 8.72
N ILE A 87 -1.02 -5.11 9.11
CA ILE A 87 -1.08 -6.55 8.85
C ILE A 87 -2.33 -7.16 9.50
N ALA A 88 -2.63 -6.79 10.74
CA ALA A 88 -3.82 -7.28 11.44
C ALA A 88 -5.11 -6.86 10.74
N LEU A 89 -5.18 -5.62 10.26
CA LEU A 89 -6.33 -5.11 9.51
C LEU A 89 -6.53 -5.84 8.19
N ILE A 90 -5.45 -6.15 7.47
CA ILE A 90 -5.54 -6.92 6.22
C ILE A 90 -6.11 -8.31 6.50
N ARG A 91 -5.62 -8.99 7.51
CA ARG A 91 -6.10 -10.32 7.86
C ARG A 91 -7.57 -10.32 8.29
N ARG A 92 -8.00 -9.24 8.94
CA ARG A 92 -9.38 -9.10 9.43
C ARG A 92 -10.36 -8.75 8.32
N HIS A 93 -10.01 -7.78 7.46
CA HIS A 93 -10.94 -7.20 6.47
C HIS A 93 -10.76 -7.73 5.06
N ALA A 94 -9.62 -8.30 4.74
CA ALA A 94 -9.32 -8.88 3.43
C ALA A 94 -8.60 -10.22 3.58
N PRO A 95 -9.21 -11.21 4.30
CA PRO A 95 -8.52 -12.48 4.57
C PRO A 95 -8.21 -13.29 3.30
N GLN A 96 -8.91 -13.02 2.20
CA GLN A 96 -8.67 -13.65 0.91
C GLN A 96 -7.43 -13.08 0.19
N ALA A 97 -6.96 -11.89 0.57
CA ALA A 97 -5.86 -11.24 -0.13
C ALA A 97 -4.50 -11.82 0.31
N ALA A 98 -3.62 -12.03 -0.67
CA ALA A 98 -2.22 -12.26 -0.38
C ALA A 98 -1.56 -10.94 0.01
N ILE A 99 -0.58 -11.00 0.91
CA ILE A 99 0.16 -9.80 1.34
C ILE A 99 1.51 -9.77 0.62
N ALA A 100 1.84 -8.63 0.05
CA ALA A 100 3.11 -8.42 -0.65
C ALA A 100 3.81 -7.18 -0.13
N PHE A 101 5.13 -7.13 -0.28
CA PHE A 101 5.95 -6.01 0.15
C PHE A 101 6.78 -5.52 -1.02
N ASN A 102 6.74 -4.22 -1.29
CA ASN A 102 7.61 -3.61 -2.28
C ASN A 102 8.94 -3.21 -1.65
N THR A 103 9.93 -2.94 -2.47
CA THR A 103 11.20 -2.33 -2.04
C THR A 103 11.15 -0.81 -2.17
N ASN A 104 10.35 -0.33 -3.12
CA ASN A 104 10.02 1.08 -3.32
C ASN A 104 8.72 1.15 -4.14
N PRO A 105 8.09 2.33 -4.33
CA PRO A 105 6.81 2.41 -5.03
C PRO A 105 6.84 1.87 -6.47
N VAL A 106 7.95 2.00 -7.18
CA VAL A 106 8.06 1.53 -8.57
C VAL A 106 7.99 0.00 -8.65
N THR A 107 8.45 -0.71 -7.63
CA THR A 107 8.46 -2.18 -7.60
C THR A 107 7.18 -2.82 -7.07
N SER A 108 6.13 -2.03 -6.87
CA SER A 108 4.83 -2.54 -6.35
C SER A 108 4.21 -3.57 -7.27
N LEU A 109 4.30 -3.39 -8.60
CA LEU A 109 3.79 -4.37 -9.55
C LEU A 109 4.52 -5.70 -9.42
N ASP A 110 5.85 -5.67 -9.32
CA ASP A 110 6.66 -6.89 -9.16
C ASP A 110 6.27 -7.62 -7.88
N ALA A 111 6.06 -6.89 -6.79
CA ALA A 111 5.63 -7.46 -5.52
C ALA A 111 4.26 -8.14 -5.65
N ALA A 112 3.30 -7.47 -6.28
CA ALA A 112 1.96 -8.03 -6.48
C ALA A 112 2.01 -9.29 -7.36
N GLN A 113 2.78 -9.25 -8.45
CA GLN A 113 2.87 -10.37 -9.39
C GLN A 113 3.48 -11.61 -8.74
N ARG A 114 4.43 -11.45 -7.81
CA ARG A 114 4.98 -12.58 -7.06
C ARG A 114 3.89 -13.35 -6.29
N ARG A 115 2.84 -12.67 -5.86
CA ARG A 115 1.75 -13.25 -5.07
C ARG A 115 0.56 -13.70 -5.91
N MET A 116 0.54 -13.38 -7.18
CA MET A 116 -0.53 -13.78 -8.12
C MET A 116 -0.31 -15.19 -8.70
N ARG A 117 0.89 -15.71 -8.59
CA ARG A 117 1.24 -17.02 -9.12
C ARG A 117 1.02 -18.17 -8.14
#